data_8b0762c50201bc6807c8cf8f9394dc7b
#
_entry.id   8b0762c50201bc6807c8cf8f9394dc7b
#
_cell.length_a   1.000
_cell.length_b   1.000
_cell.length_c   1.000
_cell.angle_alpha   90.00
_cell.angle_beta   90.00
_cell.angle_gamma   90.00
#
_symmetry.space_group_name_H-M   'P 1'
#
loop_
_entity.id
_entity.type
_entity.pdbx_description
1 polymer ?
#
loop_
_entity_poly.entity_id
_entity_poly.type
_entity_poly.pdbx_seq_one_letter_code
_entity_poly.pdbx_strand_id
1 'polypeptide(L)'
;MVGNIADLGAGWGYLSSKILGFEAVTNIDLVEANHIALECAKLNVADPRANFHWADATQWAGCYDAVVMNPPFHTGRTGDIDLGRSFMATASRILSSKGSLYMVANRHLPYETFLNECFGKVVEQPGDSRFKLFHATRPKRK
;
A
#
# COMPACT_ATOMS: atom_id res chain seq x y z
N MET A 1 -2.41 3.99 -13.64
CA MET A 1 -3.06 4.13 -12.33
C MET A 1 -3.97 5.34 -12.36
N VAL A 2 -5.17 5.22 -11.87
CA VAL A 2 -6.20 6.26 -11.99
C VAL A 2 -6.99 6.39 -10.70
N GLY A 3 -7.56 7.59 -10.50
CA GLY A 3 -8.57 7.82 -9.47
C GLY A 3 -8.02 8.11 -8.09
N ASN A 4 -8.73 7.61 -7.07
CA ASN A 4 -8.45 7.84 -5.66
C ASN A 4 -7.54 6.73 -5.12
N ILE A 5 -6.39 7.10 -4.60
CA ILE A 5 -5.33 6.17 -4.19
C ILE A 5 -5.05 6.32 -2.70
N ALA A 6 -4.78 5.20 -2.02
CA ALA A 6 -4.22 5.22 -0.67
C ALA A 6 -2.81 4.64 -0.69
N ASP A 7 -1.88 5.33 -0.04
CA ASP A 7 -0.51 4.87 0.19
C ASP A 7 -0.41 4.47 1.67
N LEU A 8 -0.54 3.18 1.96
CA LEU A 8 -0.54 2.66 3.32
C LEU A 8 0.89 2.43 3.80
N GLY A 9 1.25 3.10 4.90
CA GLY A 9 2.61 3.09 5.41
C GLY A 9 3.53 3.88 4.49
N ALA A 10 3.14 5.11 4.19
CA ALA A 10 3.75 5.93 3.14
C ALA A 10 5.23 6.26 3.35
N GLY A 11 5.71 6.19 4.60
CA GLY A 11 7.07 6.56 4.92
C GLY A 11 7.37 8.00 4.53
N TRP A 12 8.47 8.22 3.84
CA TRP A 12 8.85 9.57 3.39
C TRP A 12 8.26 9.96 2.02
N GLY A 13 7.34 9.15 1.48
CA GLY A 13 6.53 9.53 0.32
C GLY A 13 7.07 9.10 -1.04
N TYR A 14 7.99 8.15 -1.09
CA TYR A 14 8.60 7.73 -2.36
C TYR A 14 7.59 7.18 -3.36
N LEU A 15 6.74 6.24 -2.94
CA LEU A 15 5.74 5.65 -3.84
C LEU A 15 4.75 6.72 -4.33
N SER A 16 4.26 7.55 -3.42
CA SER A 16 3.33 8.63 -3.76
C SER A 16 3.95 9.61 -4.77
N SER A 17 5.23 9.94 -4.61
CA SER A 17 5.90 10.86 -5.55
C SER A 17 5.93 10.30 -6.97
N LYS A 18 6.07 8.98 -7.12
CA LYS A 18 6.05 8.32 -8.42
C LYS A 18 4.65 8.23 -9.00
N ILE A 19 3.67 7.92 -8.15
CA ILE A 19 2.27 7.76 -8.57
C ILE A 19 1.69 9.09 -9.04
N LEU A 20 2.07 10.19 -8.45
CA LEU A 20 1.60 11.52 -8.84
C LEU A 20 2.09 11.95 -10.23
N GLY A 21 3.02 11.19 -10.85
CA GLY A 21 3.36 11.33 -12.25
C GLY A 21 2.26 10.89 -13.21
N PHE A 22 1.25 10.13 -12.73
CA PHE A 22 0.11 9.75 -13.56
C PHE A 22 -0.99 10.82 -13.47
N GLU A 23 -1.31 11.44 -14.59
CA GLU A 23 -2.29 12.53 -14.64
C GLU A 23 -3.70 12.06 -14.25
N ALA A 24 -4.03 10.80 -14.50
CA ALA A 24 -5.34 10.24 -14.19
C ALA A 24 -5.57 9.98 -12.69
N VAL A 25 -4.54 10.09 -11.86
CA VAL A 25 -4.67 10.06 -10.40
C VAL A 25 -5.29 11.38 -9.94
N THR A 26 -6.42 11.30 -9.23
CA THR A 26 -7.17 12.49 -8.79
C THR A 26 -6.91 12.86 -7.35
N ASN A 27 -6.52 11.88 -6.53
CA ASN A 27 -6.26 12.09 -5.10
C ASN A 27 -5.36 10.97 -4.59
N ILE A 28 -4.46 11.30 -3.68
CA ILE A 28 -3.69 10.29 -2.95
C ILE A 28 -3.65 10.64 -1.47
N ASP A 29 -4.03 9.66 -0.64
CA ASP A 29 -3.97 9.76 0.82
C ASP A 29 -2.74 8.98 1.30
N LEU A 30 -1.77 9.72 1.86
CA LEU A 30 -0.59 9.12 2.48
C LEU A 30 -0.90 8.88 3.96
N VAL A 31 -0.87 7.62 4.37
CA VAL A 31 -1.19 7.21 5.74
C VAL A 31 0.08 6.67 6.38
N GLU A 32 0.55 7.32 7.44
CA GLU A 32 1.81 6.95 8.10
C GLU A 32 1.71 7.13 9.62
N ALA A 33 2.09 6.11 10.36
CA ALA A 33 2.05 6.12 11.83
C ALA A 33 3.27 6.82 12.44
N ASN A 34 4.38 6.89 11.72
CA ASN A 34 5.60 7.56 12.17
C ASN A 34 5.53 9.04 11.80
N HIS A 35 5.41 9.91 12.79
CA HIS A 35 5.25 11.35 12.58
C HIS A 35 6.44 11.96 11.84
N ILE A 36 7.66 11.55 12.17
CA ILE A 36 8.87 12.08 11.52
C ILE A 36 8.89 11.72 10.04
N ALA A 37 8.57 10.47 9.70
CA ALA A 37 8.50 10.03 8.32
C ALA A 37 7.43 10.81 7.54
N LEU A 38 6.28 11.05 8.15
CA LEU A 38 5.20 11.82 7.53
C LEU A 38 5.62 13.26 7.26
N GLU A 39 6.35 13.89 8.19
CA GLU A 39 6.87 15.24 7.96
C GLU A 39 7.87 15.28 6.80
N CYS A 40 8.70 14.24 6.66
CA CYS A 40 9.57 14.09 5.49
C CYS A 40 8.76 13.96 4.20
N ALA A 41 7.67 13.20 4.24
CA ALA A 41 6.79 13.04 3.08
C ALA A 41 6.20 14.38 2.64
N LYS A 42 5.80 15.24 3.57
CA LYS A 42 5.29 16.58 3.25
C LYS A 42 6.30 17.43 2.52
N LEU A 43 7.59 17.26 2.82
CA LEU A 43 8.66 17.97 2.12
C LEU A 43 8.94 17.38 0.73
N ASN A 44 8.80 16.06 0.59
CA ASN A 44 9.14 15.35 -0.64
C ASN A 44 8.01 15.34 -1.67
N VAL A 45 6.78 15.49 -1.23
CA VAL A 45 5.59 15.38 -2.09
C VAL A 45 4.84 16.72 -2.06
N ALA A 46 5.15 17.58 -3.02
CA ALA A 46 4.55 18.91 -3.14
C ALA A 46 3.53 18.92 -4.28
N ASP A 47 2.41 18.26 -4.08
CA ASP A 47 1.35 18.15 -5.08
C ASP A 47 -0.01 18.37 -4.39
N PRO A 48 -0.90 19.22 -4.95
CA PRO A 48 -2.19 19.51 -4.33
C PRO A 48 -3.13 18.31 -4.22
N ARG A 49 -2.88 17.24 -4.96
CA ARG A 49 -3.66 15.99 -4.88
C ARG A 49 -3.28 15.15 -3.66
N ALA A 50 -2.15 15.43 -3.00
CA ALA A 50 -1.65 14.66 -1.88
C ALA A 50 -2.24 15.17 -0.56
N ASN A 51 -2.71 14.24 0.26
CA ASN A 51 -3.22 14.49 1.61
C ASN A 51 -2.45 13.61 2.59
N PHE A 52 -2.02 14.20 3.69
CA PHE A 52 -1.12 13.55 4.65
C PHE A 52 -1.88 13.24 5.94
N HIS A 53 -1.85 11.97 6.38
CA HIS A 53 -2.58 11.51 7.55
C HIS A 53 -1.64 10.81 8.52
N TRP A 54 -1.51 11.36 9.71
CA TRP A 54 -0.78 10.72 10.79
C TRP A 54 -1.73 9.73 11.46
N ALA A 55 -1.67 8.47 11.05
CA ALA A 55 -2.63 7.48 11.46
C ALA A 55 -2.06 6.06 11.32
N ASP A 56 -2.72 5.13 12.00
CA ASP A 56 -2.44 3.71 11.88
C ASP A 56 -3.10 3.17 10.60
N ALA A 57 -2.30 2.75 9.65
CA ALA A 57 -2.78 2.23 8.36
C ALA A 57 -3.67 1.00 8.54
N THR A 58 -3.47 0.19 9.59
CA THR A 58 -4.28 -1.01 9.84
C THR A 58 -5.71 -0.67 10.26
N GLN A 59 -5.97 0.57 10.67
CA GLN A 59 -7.28 1.07 11.07
C GLN A 59 -7.87 2.03 10.04
N TRP A 60 -7.20 2.26 8.92
CA TRP A 60 -7.66 3.23 7.93
C TRP A 60 -8.96 2.79 7.29
N ALA A 61 -9.80 3.74 6.95
CA ALA A 61 -11.09 3.51 6.31
C ALA A 61 -11.21 4.38 5.07
N GLY A 62 -12.09 3.98 4.16
CA GLY A 62 -12.34 4.72 2.94
C GLY A 62 -12.72 3.79 1.80
N CYS A 63 -12.78 4.35 0.60
CA CYS A 63 -13.05 3.59 -0.62
C CYS A 63 -12.12 4.11 -1.72
N TYR A 64 -11.28 3.22 -2.22
CA TYR A 64 -10.19 3.58 -3.12
C TYR A 64 -10.22 2.78 -4.41
N ASP A 65 -9.74 3.40 -5.48
CA ASP A 65 -9.55 2.75 -6.77
C ASP A 65 -8.26 1.91 -6.81
N ALA A 66 -7.27 2.34 -6.03
CA ALA A 66 -6.04 1.58 -5.85
C ALA A 66 -5.45 1.82 -4.47
N VAL A 67 -4.72 0.83 -3.99
CA VAL A 67 -3.88 0.94 -2.78
C VAL A 67 -2.47 0.58 -3.21
N VAL A 68 -1.51 1.38 -2.77
CA VAL A 68 -0.09 1.06 -2.90
C VAL A 68 0.48 0.90 -1.51
N MET A 69 1.41 -0.02 -1.34
CA MET A 69 2.08 -0.19 -0.06
C MET A 69 3.42 -0.90 -0.20
N ASN A 70 4.33 -0.50 0.68
CA ASN A 70 5.56 -1.20 0.97
C ASN A 70 5.55 -1.44 2.48
N PRO A 71 4.88 -2.51 2.95
CA PRO A 71 4.66 -2.71 4.37
C PRO A 71 5.96 -2.82 5.16
N PRO A 72 5.98 -2.36 6.43
CA PRO A 72 7.18 -2.43 7.26
C PRO A 72 7.43 -3.87 7.72
N PHE A 73 8.35 -4.55 7.05
CA PHE A 73 8.73 -5.91 7.42
C PHE A 73 10.15 -5.95 7.93
N HIS A 74 10.34 -6.65 9.04
CA HIS A 74 11.67 -7.04 9.51
C HIS A 74 11.74 -8.55 9.52
N THR A 75 12.75 -9.09 8.86
CA THR A 75 12.93 -10.54 8.72
C THR A 75 13.03 -11.22 10.08
N GLY A 76 12.25 -12.28 10.28
CA GLY A 76 12.35 -13.13 11.46
C GLY A 76 11.53 -12.71 12.67
N ARG A 77 10.72 -11.65 12.58
CA ARG A 77 9.84 -11.23 13.69
C ARG A 77 8.39 -11.60 13.40
N THR A 78 7.80 -12.41 14.28
CA THR A 78 6.40 -12.84 14.16
C THR A 78 5.44 -11.65 14.12
N GLY A 79 5.66 -10.64 14.97
CA GLY A 79 4.81 -9.45 15.01
C GLY A 79 4.81 -8.67 13.69
N ASP A 80 5.92 -8.66 12.96
CA ASP A 80 6.01 -7.98 11.68
C ASP A 80 5.24 -8.72 10.59
N ILE A 81 5.19 -10.04 10.65
CA ILE A 81 4.37 -10.86 9.74
C ILE A 81 2.89 -10.56 9.98
N ASP A 82 2.46 -10.49 11.24
CA ASP A 82 1.08 -10.16 11.60
C ASP A 82 0.72 -8.74 11.17
N LEU A 83 1.65 -7.80 11.31
CA LEU A 83 1.46 -6.43 10.85
C LEU A 83 1.27 -6.39 9.33
N GLY A 84 2.10 -7.13 8.58
CA GLY A 84 1.96 -7.24 7.13
C GLY A 84 0.61 -7.81 6.71
N ARG A 85 0.14 -8.84 7.41
CA ARG A 85 -1.21 -9.40 7.17
C ARG A 85 -2.28 -8.36 7.43
N SER A 86 -2.14 -7.56 8.49
CA SER A 86 -3.08 -6.48 8.81
C SER A 86 -3.12 -5.41 7.72
N PHE A 87 -1.96 -5.06 7.15
CA PHE A 87 -1.90 -4.14 6.01
C PHE A 87 -2.64 -4.70 4.79
N MET A 88 -2.44 -5.98 4.48
CA MET A 88 -3.10 -6.64 3.34
C MET A 88 -4.62 -6.71 3.55
N ALA A 89 -5.06 -7.04 4.76
CA ALA A 89 -6.48 -7.07 5.11
C ALA A 89 -7.11 -5.68 4.99
N THR A 90 -6.41 -4.64 5.43
CA THR A 90 -6.88 -3.26 5.29
C THR A 90 -7.01 -2.88 3.82
N ALA A 91 -6.01 -3.19 3.00
CA ALA A 91 -6.06 -2.91 1.57
C ALA A 91 -7.28 -3.56 0.92
N SER A 92 -7.52 -4.83 1.22
CA SER A 92 -8.70 -5.54 0.71
C SER A 92 -10.01 -4.85 1.14
N ARG A 93 -10.08 -4.39 2.39
CA ARG A 93 -11.28 -3.78 2.95
C ARG A 93 -11.60 -2.41 2.35
N ILE A 94 -10.58 -1.59 2.08
CA ILE A 94 -10.78 -0.21 1.61
C ILE A 94 -10.82 -0.07 0.10
N LEU A 95 -10.46 -1.10 -0.66
CA LEU A 95 -10.55 -1.09 -2.11
C LEU A 95 -11.98 -1.27 -2.58
N SER A 96 -12.33 -0.59 -3.67
CA SER A 96 -13.57 -0.87 -4.40
C SER A 96 -13.51 -2.29 -4.98
N SER A 97 -14.64 -2.86 -5.35
CA SER A 97 -14.70 -4.21 -5.91
C SER A 97 -13.86 -4.38 -7.19
N LYS A 98 -13.62 -3.29 -7.90
CA LYS A 98 -12.79 -3.27 -9.13
C LYS A 98 -11.40 -2.70 -8.88
N GLY A 99 -11.07 -2.41 -7.62
CA GLY A 99 -9.81 -1.79 -7.24
C GLY A 99 -8.63 -2.75 -7.29
N SER A 100 -7.44 -2.19 -7.29
CA SER A 100 -6.18 -2.93 -7.36
C SER A 100 -5.25 -2.58 -6.22
N LEU A 101 -4.58 -3.60 -5.70
CA LEU A 101 -3.45 -3.42 -4.79
C LEU A 101 -2.15 -3.57 -5.57
N TYR A 102 -1.21 -2.65 -5.32
CA TYR A 102 0.16 -2.75 -5.80
C TYR A 102 1.08 -2.79 -4.57
N MET A 103 1.78 -3.90 -4.38
CA MET A 103 2.60 -4.10 -3.19
C MET A 103 4.04 -4.44 -3.54
N VAL A 104 4.97 -3.74 -2.91
CA VAL A 104 6.39 -4.06 -2.94
C VAL A 104 6.70 -4.87 -1.69
N ALA A 105 7.35 -6.01 -1.85
CA ALA A 105 7.60 -6.92 -0.75
C ALA A 105 8.98 -7.54 -0.83
N ASN A 106 9.55 -7.88 0.33
CA ASN A 106 10.82 -8.61 0.40
C ASN A 106 10.62 -10.02 -0.17
N ARG A 107 11.54 -10.44 -1.05
CA ARG A 107 11.44 -11.70 -1.79
C ARG A 107 11.40 -12.94 -0.89
N HIS A 108 11.93 -12.87 0.32
CA HIS A 108 12.06 -14.01 1.21
C HIS A 108 10.85 -14.30 2.10
N LEU A 109 9.77 -13.50 2.02
CA LEU A 109 8.61 -13.65 2.89
C LEU A 109 7.41 -14.24 2.14
N PRO A 110 6.54 -15.02 2.83
CA PRO A 110 5.47 -15.79 2.18
C PRO A 110 4.20 -14.96 1.94
N TYR A 111 4.34 -13.85 1.20
CA TYR A 111 3.22 -12.92 1.01
C TYR A 111 2.13 -13.45 0.09
N GLU A 112 2.49 -14.32 -0.87
CA GLU A 112 1.52 -14.85 -1.81
C GLU A 112 0.37 -15.55 -1.10
N THR A 113 0.67 -16.32 -0.05
CA THR A 113 -0.34 -17.03 0.74
C THR A 113 -1.32 -16.04 1.36
N PHE A 114 -0.78 -14.98 2.01
CA PHE A 114 -1.61 -13.98 2.68
C PHE A 114 -2.43 -13.16 1.68
N LEU A 115 -1.82 -12.80 0.54
CA LEU A 115 -2.53 -12.07 -0.50
C LEU A 115 -3.67 -12.91 -1.08
N ASN A 116 -3.45 -14.21 -1.28
CA ASN A 116 -4.49 -15.10 -1.78
C ASN A 116 -5.64 -15.30 -0.79
N GLU A 117 -5.41 -15.07 0.51
CA GLU A 117 -6.47 -15.04 1.51
C GLU A 117 -7.37 -13.82 1.34
N CYS A 118 -6.82 -12.70 0.86
CA CYS A 118 -7.50 -11.40 0.79
C CYS A 118 -8.00 -11.03 -0.61
N PHE A 119 -7.43 -11.62 -1.65
CA PHE A 119 -7.71 -11.25 -3.04
C PHE A 119 -7.97 -12.47 -3.91
N GLY A 120 -8.88 -12.31 -4.87
CA GLY A 120 -9.25 -13.40 -5.79
C GLY A 120 -8.22 -13.65 -6.88
N LYS A 121 -7.38 -12.65 -7.18
CA LYS A 121 -6.32 -12.78 -8.19
C LYS A 121 -5.07 -12.04 -7.72
N VAL A 122 -3.95 -12.76 -7.70
CA VAL A 122 -2.64 -12.19 -7.31
C VAL A 122 -1.64 -12.54 -8.40
N VAL A 123 -0.98 -11.54 -8.95
CA VAL A 123 0.02 -11.70 -10.00
C VAL A 123 1.33 -11.09 -9.53
N GLU A 124 2.41 -11.87 -9.58
CA GLU A 124 3.74 -11.34 -9.34
C GLU A 124 4.23 -10.65 -10.61
N GLN A 125 4.67 -9.41 -10.47
CA GLN A 125 5.24 -8.63 -11.57
C GLN A 125 6.77 -8.72 -11.54
N PRO A 126 7.46 -8.40 -12.65
CA PRO A 126 8.91 -8.34 -12.63
C PRO A 126 9.43 -7.39 -11.56
N GLY A 127 10.33 -7.90 -10.73
CA GLY A 127 11.01 -7.14 -9.67
C GLY A 127 12.52 -7.32 -9.81
N ASP A 128 13.22 -7.30 -8.68
CA ASP A 128 14.67 -7.54 -8.66
C ASP A 128 15.02 -8.70 -7.71
N SER A 129 16.31 -8.88 -7.43
CA SER A 129 16.77 -9.98 -6.58
C SER A 129 16.34 -9.85 -5.10
N ARG A 130 15.93 -8.66 -4.65
CA ARG A 130 15.58 -8.39 -3.25
C ARG A 130 14.08 -8.23 -3.04
N PHE A 131 13.36 -7.74 -4.05
CA PHE A 131 11.95 -7.37 -3.93
C PHE A 131 11.10 -8.05 -4.97
N LYS A 132 9.88 -8.40 -4.56
CA LYS A 132 8.80 -8.81 -5.45
C LYS A 132 7.80 -7.68 -5.57
N LEU A 133 7.20 -7.56 -6.74
CA LEU A 133 6.09 -6.65 -6.98
C LEU A 133 4.84 -7.50 -7.18
N PHE A 134 3.77 -7.18 -6.46
CA PHE A 134 2.50 -7.88 -6.58
C PHE A 134 1.42 -6.93 -7.07
N HIS A 135 0.62 -7.42 -8.00
CA HIS A 135 -0.63 -6.79 -8.40
C HIS A 135 -1.77 -7.72 -8.01
N ALA A 136 -2.60 -7.28 -7.08
CA ALA A 136 -3.71 -8.07 -6.58
C ALA A 136 -5.04 -7.38 -6.90
N THR A 137 -6.01 -8.17 -7.35
CA THR A 137 -7.33 -7.69 -7.72
C THR A 137 -8.40 -8.59 -7.12
N ARG A 138 -9.66 -8.18 -7.24
CA ARG A 138 -10.82 -8.89 -6.70
C ARG A 138 -10.71 -9.05 -5.18
N PRO A 139 -10.74 -7.92 -4.43
CA PRO A 139 -10.69 -8.02 -2.97
C PRO A 139 -11.86 -8.85 -2.45
N LYS A 140 -11.54 -9.77 -1.54
CA LYS A 140 -12.55 -10.65 -0.94
C LYS A 140 -13.23 -9.92 0.20
N ARG A 141 -14.55 -9.95 0.20
CA ARG A 141 -15.36 -9.43 1.29
C ARG A 141 -15.74 -10.55 2.23
N LYS A 142 -15.65 -10.26 3.51
CA LYS A 142 -16.11 -11.18 4.55
C LYS A 142 -17.50 -10.80 5.00
#